data_f77378edf11bda53cd4b2da7b8b8d3ca
#
_entry.id   f77378edf11bda53cd4b2da7b8b8d3ca
#
_cell.length_a   1.000
_cell.length_b   1.000
_cell.length_c   1.000
_cell.angle_alpha   90.00
_cell.angle_beta   90.00
_cell.angle_gamma   90.00
#
_symmetry.space_group_name_H-M   'P 1'
#
loop_
_entity.id
_entity.type
_entity.pdbx_description
1 polymer ?
#
loop_
_entity_poly.entity_id
_entity_poly.type
_entity_poly.pdbx_seq_one_letter_code
_entity_poly.pdbx_strand_id
1 'polypeptide(L)'
;MDQEENTTTPAGRLIALMMVGLGLLALGISFLLLTNQTTSAASTQDFSTVPVQVNFPAPELNLTTLGGDPASLSDYRGSVVLVNLWATWCPPCREEMPTLQAFYEKYRSKGFVLIAIDQGETLQQVNPFVIELKLTFPVWLDTGSEAGRVFETMNLPSSYVIDRTGRVRLMWIGGISKKNLEKYVPDVIKE
;
A
#
# COMPACT_ATOMS: atom_id res chain seq x y z
N MET A 1 52.24 -56.53 30.48
CA MET A 1 51.68 -55.16 30.27
C MET A 1 51.85 -54.85 28.77
N ASP A 2 50.88 -55.31 27.99
CA ASP A 2 50.93 -55.19 26.50
C ASP A 2 50.27 -53.90 26.10
N GLN A 3 51.08 -53.06 25.46
CA GLN A 3 50.61 -51.84 24.82
C GLN A 3 50.11 -52.25 23.42
N GLU A 4 48.77 -52.24 23.22
CA GLU A 4 48.20 -52.37 21.89
C GLU A 4 48.44 -51.06 21.11
N GLU A 5 49.40 -51.10 20.24
CA GLU A 5 49.67 -50.03 19.26
C GLU A 5 48.62 -50.07 18.17
N ASN A 6 47.62 -49.15 18.26
CA ASN A 6 46.54 -49.02 17.31
C ASN A 6 47.06 -48.37 15.99
N THR A 7 47.63 -49.20 15.11
CA THR A 7 48.06 -48.78 13.76
C THR A 7 46.90 -48.68 12.83
N THR A 8 46.21 -47.54 12.81
CA THR A 8 45.25 -47.25 11.76
C THR A 8 45.96 -47.09 10.42
N THR A 9 45.69 -47.99 9.48
CA THR A 9 46.24 -47.98 8.13
C THR A 9 45.93 -46.65 7.41
N PRO A 10 46.85 -46.12 6.56
CA PRO A 10 46.65 -44.86 5.88
C PRO A 10 45.36 -44.77 5.06
N ALA A 11 44.89 -45.93 4.54
CA ALA A 11 43.63 -46.06 3.87
C ALA A 11 42.41 -45.80 4.79
N GLY A 12 42.46 -46.23 6.06
CA GLY A 12 41.39 -46.00 7.03
C GLY A 12 41.23 -44.51 7.41
N ARG A 13 42.37 -43.79 7.49
CA ARG A 13 42.36 -42.34 7.75
C ARG A 13 41.76 -41.55 6.58
N LEU A 14 42.03 -41.95 5.31
CA LEU A 14 41.48 -41.32 4.15
C LEU A 14 39.96 -41.54 4.06
N ILE A 15 39.49 -42.76 4.35
CA ILE A 15 38.05 -43.08 4.38
C ILE A 15 37.33 -42.28 5.48
N ALA A 16 37.92 -42.19 6.69
CA ALA A 16 37.36 -41.40 7.79
C ALA A 16 37.24 -39.90 7.43
N LEU A 17 38.25 -39.31 6.76
CA LEU A 17 38.26 -37.92 6.30
C LEU A 17 37.19 -37.68 5.22
N MET A 18 37.03 -38.63 4.29
CA MET A 18 35.99 -38.56 3.26
C MET A 18 34.58 -38.61 3.86
N MET A 19 34.35 -39.50 4.84
CA MET A 19 33.05 -39.58 5.51
C MET A 19 32.71 -38.33 6.32
N VAL A 20 33.69 -37.72 7.00
CA VAL A 20 33.50 -36.43 7.70
C VAL A 20 33.21 -35.31 6.70
N GLY A 21 33.93 -35.25 5.58
CA GLY A 21 33.70 -34.27 4.52
C GLY A 21 32.31 -34.38 3.90
N LEU A 22 31.85 -35.60 3.63
CA LEU A 22 30.51 -35.85 3.09
C LEU A 22 29.39 -35.47 4.09
N GLY A 23 29.62 -35.75 5.37
CA GLY A 23 28.69 -35.37 6.46
C GLY A 23 28.55 -33.85 6.60
N LEU A 24 29.66 -33.09 6.54
CA LEU A 24 29.64 -31.64 6.60
C LEU A 24 28.99 -31.02 5.37
N LEU A 25 29.17 -31.62 4.17
CA LEU A 25 28.52 -31.19 2.93
C LEU A 25 27.00 -31.39 3.01
N ALA A 26 26.56 -32.54 3.50
CA ALA A 26 25.14 -32.83 3.70
C ALA A 26 24.49 -31.89 4.72
N LEU A 27 25.17 -31.58 5.82
CA LEU A 27 24.72 -30.60 6.82
C LEU A 27 24.66 -29.18 6.24
N GLY A 28 25.64 -28.79 5.43
CA GLY A 28 25.68 -27.50 4.74
C GLY A 28 24.53 -27.33 3.76
N ILE A 29 24.25 -28.37 2.93
CA ILE A 29 23.13 -28.36 2.00
C ILE A 29 21.79 -28.33 2.76
N SER A 30 21.66 -29.11 3.83
CA SER A 30 20.45 -29.12 4.66
C SER A 30 20.20 -27.74 5.30
N PHE A 31 21.25 -27.10 5.81
CA PHE A 31 21.16 -25.74 6.35
C PHE A 31 20.78 -24.71 5.28
N LEU A 32 21.35 -24.81 4.07
CA LEU A 32 21.01 -23.94 2.96
C LEU A 32 19.56 -24.11 2.49
N LEU A 33 19.06 -25.35 2.46
CA LEU A 33 17.66 -25.63 2.10
C LEU A 33 16.69 -25.15 3.20
N LEU A 34 17.05 -25.26 4.46
CA LEU A 34 16.26 -24.74 5.59
C LEU A 34 16.23 -23.21 5.60
N THR A 35 17.33 -22.54 5.30
CA THR A 35 17.38 -21.06 5.21
C THR A 35 16.65 -20.52 3.98
N ASN A 36 16.66 -21.26 2.86
CA ASN A 36 15.89 -20.88 1.67
C ASN A 36 14.37 -21.02 1.85
N GLN A 37 13.89 -21.87 2.76
CA GLN A 37 12.46 -21.99 3.06
C GLN A 37 11.93 -20.86 3.95
N THR A 38 12.82 -20.18 4.70
CA THR A 38 12.43 -19.05 5.56
C THR A 38 12.36 -17.70 4.81
N THR A 39 12.85 -17.62 3.57
CA THR A 39 12.82 -16.39 2.76
C THR A 39 11.61 -16.27 1.84
N SER A 40 10.68 -17.23 1.81
CA SER A 40 9.47 -17.18 0.97
C SER A 40 8.18 -16.84 1.70
N ALA A 41 8.25 -16.31 2.91
CA ALA A 41 7.11 -15.73 3.62
C ALA A 41 7.43 -14.31 4.05
N ALA A 42 7.88 -13.47 3.10
CA ALA A 42 7.51 -12.07 3.18
C ALA A 42 6.00 -12.04 2.96
N SER A 43 5.23 -12.28 4.04
CA SER A 43 3.86 -11.83 4.12
C SER A 43 3.95 -10.36 3.76
N THR A 44 3.51 -9.97 2.55
CA THR A 44 2.97 -8.65 2.33
C THR A 44 1.92 -8.51 3.41
N GLN A 45 2.32 -7.93 4.55
CA GLN A 45 1.36 -7.48 5.54
C GLN A 45 0.48 -6.53 4.75
N ASP A 46 -0.71 -7.00 4.44
CA ASP A 46 -1.77 -6.20 3.88
C ASP A 46 -2.13 -5.17 4.97
N PHE A 47 -1.38 -4.06 5.00
CA PHE A 47 -1.60 -2.93 5.93
C PHE A 47 -2.93 -2.24 5.67
N SER A 48 -3.80 -2.87 4.88
CA SER A 48 -5.12 -2.37 4.62
C SER A 48 -5.95 -2.43 5.89
N THR A 49 -6.11 -1.28 6.49
CA THR A 49 -7.00 -1.11 7.64
C THR A 49 -8.45 -1.29 7.21
N VAL A 50 -9.26 -1.90 8.08
CA VAL A 50 -10.72 -1.91 7.91
C VAL A 50 -11.23 -0.47 8.12
N PRO A 51 -12.17 0.03 7.29
CA PRO A 51 -12.68 1.38 7.48
C PRO A 51 -13.45 1.54 8.77
N VAL A 52 -13.32 2.70 9.36
CA VAL A 52 -14.21 3.14 10.43
C VAL A 52 -15.47 3.73 9.79
N GLN A 53 -16.64 3.25 10.20
CA GLN A 53 -17.91 3.88 9.84
C GLN A 53 -18.09 5.16 10.65
N VAL A 54 -18.35 6.26 9.96
CA VAL A 54 -18.51 7.59 10.54
C VAL A 54 -19.73 8.27 9.94
N ASN A 55 -20.15 9.41 10.49
CA ASN A 55 -21.27 10.16 9.95
C ASN A 55 -21.15 11.64 10.33
N PHE A 56 -20.31 12.37 9.62
CA PHE A 56 -20.14 13.82 9.82
C PHE A 56 -20.14 14.55 8.47
N PRO A 57 -20.47 15.85 8.43
CA PRO A 57 -20.39 16.64 7.20
C PRO A 57 -18.99 16.64 6.62
N ALA A 58 -18.85 16.47 5.30
CA ALA A 58 -17.57 16.68 4.65
C ALA A 58 -17.14 18.15 4.85
N PRO A 59 -15.85 18.40 5.14
CA PRO A 59 -15.36 19.76 5.31
C PRO A 59 -15.41 20.53 3.99
N GLU A 60 -15.50 21.86 4.08
CA GLU A 60 -15.26 22.74 2.93
C GLU A 60 -13.77 22.69 2.57
N LEU A 61 -13.48 22.43 1.32
CA LEU A 61 -12.10 22.33 0.83
C LEU A 61 -12.02 22.88 -0.60
N ASN A 62 -11.14 23.86 -0.79
CA ASN A 62 -10.90 24.53 -2.07
C ASN A 62 -9.41 24.45 -2.37
N LEU A 63 -9.04 23.81 -3.46
CA LEU A 63 -7.65 23.59 -3.89
C LEU A 63 -7.51 23.87 -5.38
N THR A 64 -6.39 23.46 -5.96
CA THR A 64 -6.18 23.50 -7.41
C THR A 64 -6.01 22.11 -7.98
N THR A 65 -6.55 21.89 -9.18
CA THR A 65 -6.29 20.65 -9.93
C THR A 65 -4.82 20.57 -10.36
N LEU A 66 -4.39 19.40 -10.79
CA LEU A 66 -3.07 19.23 -11.42
C LEU A 66 -2.90 20.14 -12.67
N GLY A 67 -4.01 20.48 -13.34
CA GLY A 67 -4.03 21.42 -14.47
C GLY A 67 -3.95 22.91 -14.09
N GLY A 68 -4.01 23.23 -12.80
CA GLY A 68 -3.97 24.61 -12.29
C GLY A 68 -5.34 25.28 -12.15
N ASP A 69 -6.43 24.58 -12.47
CA ASP A 69 -7.78 25.12 -12.32
C ASP A 69 -8.24 25.06 -10.86
N PRO A 70 -9.03 26.03 -10.37
CA PRO A 70 -9.63 25.94 -9.05
C PRO A 70 -10.62 24.78 -8.98
N ALA A 71 -10.67 24.10 -7.85
CA ALA A 71 -11.54 22.97 -7.59
C ALA A 71 -12.07 23.01 -6.16
N SER A 72 -13.35 22.72 -5.99
CA SER A 72 -14.01 22.66 -4.69
C SER A 72 -14.62 21.26 -4.44
N LEU A 73 -14.50 20.77 -3.23
CA LEU A 73 -15.14 19.51 -2.87
C LEU A 73 -16.67 19.60 -2.97
N SER A 74 -17.23 20.78 -2.77
CA SER A 74 -18.67 21.04 -2.93
C SER A 74 -19.19 20.86 -4.36
N ASP A 75 -18.33 20.95 -5.38
CA ASP A 75 -18.72 20.77 -6.80
C ASP A 75 -19.13 19.32 -7.12
N TYR A 76 -18.78 18.39 -6.24
CA TYR A 76 -19.06 16.96 -6.40
C TYR A 76 -20.30 16.49 -5.63
N ARG A 77 -21.11 17.39 -5.10
CA ARG A 77 -22.38 17.03 -4.48
C ARG A 77 -23.29 16.27 -5.44
N GLY A 78 -23.97 15.24 -4.95
CA GLY A 78 -24.74 14.32 -5.80
C GLY A 78 -23.94 13.13 -6.33
N SER A 79 -22.60 13.16 -6.20
CA SER A 79 -21.72 12.02 -6.45
C SER A 79 -21.26 11.38 -5.14
N VAL A 80 -20.89 10.11 -5.21
CA VAL A 80 -20.10 9.48 -4.13
C VAL A 80 -18.63 9.77 -4.38
N VAL A 81 -17.96 10.39 -3.43
CA VAL A 81 -16.57 10.82 -3.58
C VAL A 81 -15.67 10.04 -2.62
N LEU A 82 -14.61 9.45 -3.15
CA LEU A 82 -13.49 8.99 -2.33
C LEU A 82 -12.39 10.05 -2.41
N VAL A 83 -12.12 10.72 -1.30
CA VAL A 83 -10.97 11.59 -1.12
C VAL A 83 -9.82 10.74 -0.58
N ASN A 84 -8.66 10.81 -1.22
CA ASN A 84 -7.44 10.12 -0.79
C ASN A 84 -6.31 11.14 -0.61
N LEU A 85 -5.81 11.28 0.61
CA LEU A 85 -4.66 12.13 0.93
C LEU A 85 -3.39 11.30 0.78
N TRP A 86 -2.45 11.78 -0.02
CA TRP A 86 -1.27 11.02 -0.41
C TRP A 86 -0.05 11.92 -0.68
N ALA A 87 1.11 11.31 -0.94
CA ALA A 87 2.30 12.00 -1.45
C ALA A 87 3.16 11.04 -2.28
N THR A 88 3.98 11.56 -3.19
CA THR A 88 4.85 10.73 -4.05
C THR A 88 5.95 10.01 -3.27
N TRP A 89 6.41 10.58 -2.16
CA TRP A 89 7.42 10.00 -1.27
C TRP A 89 6.87 8.98 -0.26
N CYS A 90 5.55 8.77 -0.21
CA CYS A 90 4.88 7.87 0.73
C CYS A 90 4.77 6.46 0.13
N PRO A 91 5.54 5.44 0.59
CA PRO A 91 5.53 4.11 -0.02
C PRO A 91 4.15 3.43 -0.03
N PRO A 92 3.38 3.36 1.08
CA PRO A 92 2.06 2.73 1.05
C PRO A 92 1.05 3.49 0.15
N CYS A 93 1.21 4.83 -0.01
CA CYS A 93 0.41 5.59 -0.96
C CYS A 93 0.65 5.13 -2.39
N ARG A 94 1.92 4.96 -2.77
CA ARG A 94 2.31 4.48 -4.11
C ARG A 94 1.75 3.09 -4.41
N GLU A 95 1.79 2.20 -3.42
CA GLU A 95 1.33 0.82 -3.54
C GLU A 95 -0.18 0.71 -3.75
N GLU A 96 -0.99 1.61 -3.19
CA GLU A 96 -2.45 1.57 -3.35
C GLU A 96 -2.95 2.21 -4.65
N MET A 97 -2.19 3.11 -5.31
CA MET A 97 -2.63 3.85 -6.51
C MET A 97 -3.16 2.97 -7.65
N PRO A 98 -2.52 1.84 -8.02
CA PRO A 98 -3.07 0.96 -9.06
C PRO A 98 -4.43 0.35 -8.68
N THR A 99 -4.63 0.06 -7.39
CA THR A 99 -5.91 -0.43 -6.87
C THR A 99 -6.99 0.64 -6.94
N LEU A 100 -6.65 1.87 -6.54
CA LEU A 100 -7.54 3.02 -6.63
C LEU A 100 -7.92 3.33 -8.08
N GLN A 101 -6.96 3.28 -9.01
CA GLN A 101 -7.20 3.48 -10.45
C GLN A 101 -8.18 2.45 -11.01
N ALA A 102 -7.95 1.17 -10.74
CA ALA A 102 -8.85 0.11 -11.21
C ALA A 102 -10.26 0.23 -10.62
N PHE A 103 -10.36 0.64 -9.37
CA PHE A 103 -11.66 0.87 -8.72
C PHE A 103 -12.38 2.09 -9.33
N TYR A 104 -11.68 3.19 -9.55
CA TYR A 104 -12.23 4.37 -10.22
C TYR A 104 -12.78 4.04 -11.60
N GLU A 105 -12.03 3.35 -12.45
CA GLU A 105 -12.49 2.95 -13.79
C GLU A 105 -13.75 2.11 -13.75
N LYS A 106 -13.86 1.21 -12.77
CA LYS A 106 -15.02 0.32 -12.62
C LYS A 106 -16.29 1.05 -12.18
N TYR A 107 -16.17 2.12 -11.38
CA TYR A 107 -17.32 2.75 -10.75
C TYR A 107 -17.63 4.18 -11.23
N ARG A 108 -16.74 4.85 -11.98
CA ARG A 108 -16.94 6.24 -12.45
C ARG A 108 -18.26 6.45 -13.20
N SER A 109 -18.71 5.48 -13.98
CA SER A 109 -19.98 5.55 -14.70
C SER A 109 -21.22 5.41 -13.81
N LYS A 110 -21.03 5.12 -12.50
CA LYS A 110 -22.11 4.96 -11.51
C LYS A 110 -22.24 6.16 -10.58
N GLY A 111 -21.68 7.30 -10.95
CA GLY A 111 -21.67 8.50 -10.11
C GLY A 111 -20.68 8.43 -8.96
N PHE A 112 -19.57 7.70 -9.16
CA PHE A 112 -18.43 7.65 -8.25
C PHE A 112 -17.28 8.50 -8.78
N VAL A 113 -16.67 9.29 -7.90
CA VAL A 113 -15.50 10.10 -8.18
C VAL A 113 -14.40 9.73 -7.17
N LEU A 114 -13.16 9.67 -7.64
CA LEU A 114 -11.99 9.58 -6.78
C LEU A 114 -11.20 10.88 -6.95
N ILE A 115 -10.88 11.55 -5.85
CA ILE A 115 -10.06 12.76 -5.80
C ILE A 115 -8.82 12.43 -4.98
N ALA A 116 -7.66 12.34 -5.63
CA ALA A 116 -6.39 12.17 -4.95
C ALA A 116 -5.77 13.54 -4.68
N ILE A 117 -5.56 13.87 -3.41
CA ILE A 117 -5.05 15.17 -2.96
C ILE A 117 -3.61 14.98 -2.49
N ASP A 118 -2.68 15.51 -3.26
CA ASP A 118 -1.27 15.49 -2.92
C ASP A 118 -0.96 16.49 -1.80
N GLN A 119 -0.24 16.03 -0.78
CA GLN A 119 0.05 16.80 0.42
C GLN A 119 1.45 17.39 0.40
N GLY A 120 1.54 18.70 0.15
CA GLY A 120 2.75 19.50 0.34
C GLY A 120 3.74 19.49 -0.84
N GLU A 121 3.43 18.83 -1.95
CA GLU A 121 4.33 18.76 -3.11
C GLU A 121 3.92 19.76 -4.22
N THR A 122 4.87 20.02 -5.10
CA THR A 122 4.67 20.88 -6.27
C THR A 122 4.21 20.10 -7.48
N LEU A 123 3.64 20.78 -8.47
CA LEU A 123 3.27 20.19 -9.76
C LEU A 123 4.44 19.40 -10.38
N GLN A 124 5.67 19.92 -10.29
CA GLN A 124 6.86 19.29 -10.88
C GLN A 124 7.21 17.95 -10.22
N GLN A 125 6.84 17.76 -8.95
CA GLN A 125 7.05 16.51 -8.22
C GLN A 125 5.93 15.51 -8.51
N VAL A 126 4.67 15.98 -8.54
CA VAL A 126 3.49 15.11 -8.66
C VAL A 126 3.24 14.65 -10.10
N ASN A 127 3.38 15.54 -11.09
CA ASN A 127 3.00 15.26 -12.48
C ASN A 127 3.73 14.06 -13.11
N PRO A 128 5.07 13.87 -12.94
CA PRO A 128 5.75 12.69 -13.46
C PRO A 128 5.18 11.38 -12.92
N PHE A 129 4.80 11.35 -11.64
CA PHE A 129 4.23 10.19 -10.99
C PHE A 129 2.82 9.85 -11.53
N VAL A 130 1.98 10.86 -11.73
CA VAL A 130 0.64 10.70 -12.33
C VAL A 130 0.73 10.11 -13.74
N ILE A 131 1.71 10.57 -14.52
CA ILE A 131 1.97 10.07 -15.90
C ILE A 131 2.49 8.62 -15.84
N GLU A 132 3.48 8.32 -14.98
CA GLU A 132 4.08 7.00 -14.83
C GLU A 132 3.01 5.93 -14.51
N LEU A 133 2.15 6.22 -13.54
CA LEU A 133 1.09 5.30 -13.11
C LEU A 133 -0.18 5.39 -13.96
N LYS A 134 -0.22 6.27 -14.97
CA LYS A 134 -1.37 6.47 -15.87
C LYS A 134 -2.67 6.73 -15.10
N LEU A 135 -2.59 7.57 -14.07
CA LEU A 135 -3.75 7.90 -13.25
C LEU A 135 -4.72 8.77 -14.06
N THR A 136 -6.01 8.41 -14.07
CA THR A 136 -7.05 9.09 -14.83
C THR A 136 -8.13 9.75 -13.98
N PHE A 137 -8.09 9.53 -12.68
CA PHE A 137 -8.93 10.23 -11.71
C PHE A 137 -8.39 11.64 -11.42
N PRO A 138 -9.24 12.58 -10.95
CA PRO A 138 -8.81 13.90 -10.51
C PRO A 138 -7.68 13.88 -9.49
N VAL A 139 -6.62 14.63 -9.76
CA VAL A 139 -5.53 14.87 -8.81
C VAL A 139 -5.50 16.36 -8.47
N TRP A 140 -5.51 16.69 -7.20
CA TRP A 140 -5.43 18.04 -6.68
C TRP A 140 -4.10 18.26 -5.96
N LEU A 141 -3.61 19.50 -5.99
CA LEU A 141 -2.41 19.93 -5.32
C LEU A 141 -2.76 20.71 -4.05
N ASP A 142 -2.23 20.26 -2.94
CA ASP A 142 -2.40 20.89 -1.62
C ASP A 142 -1.04 21.24 -1.02
N THR A 143 -0.37 22.22 -1.60
CA THR A 143 0.96 22.68 -1.15
C THR A 143 0.97 23.21 0.29
N GLY A 144 -0.18 23.57 0.83
CA GLY A 144 -0.37 24.08 2.19
C GLY A 144 -0.82 23.04 3.20
N SER A 145 -1.03 21.79 2.79
CA SER A 145 -1.58 20.71 3.63
C SER A 145 -2.90 21.08 4.30
N GLU A 146 -3.76 21.79 3.57
CA GLU A 146 -5.06 22.24 4.06
C GLU A 146 -6.02 21.07 4.25
N ALA A 147 -6.02 20.11 3.32
CA ALA A 147 -6.84 18.92 3.42
C ALA A 147 -6.51 18.12 4.70
N GLY A 148 -5.24 17.98 5.03
CA GLY A 148 -4.84 17.34 6.28
C GLY A 148 -5.41 18.05 7.52
N ARG A 149 -5.47 19.38 7.49
CA ARG A 149 -6.04 20.19 8.59
C ARG A 149 -7.55 20.05 8.71
N VAL A 150 -8.29 20.13 7.60
CA VAL A 150 -9.75 20.09 7.63
C VAL A 150 -10.30 18.68 7.85
N PHE A 151 -9.56 17.63 7.47
CA PHE A 151 -9.86 16.23 7.78
C PHE A 151 -9.22 15.75 9.10
N GLU A 152 -8.56 16.65 9.83
CA GLU A 152 -7.93 16.38 11.13
C GLU A 152 -6.97 15.17 11.12
N THR A 153 -6.16 15.06 10.07
CA THR A 153 -5.17 13.98 9.92
C THR A 153 -3.82 14.49 9.48
N MET A 154 -2.76 13.86 9.99
CA MET A 154 -1.38 14.04 9.51
C MET A 154 -0.82 12.74 8.91
N ASN A 155 -1.62 11.68 8.88
CA ASN A 155 -1.19 10.37 8.42
C ASN A 155 -1.43 10.22 6.92
N LEU A 156 -0.48 9.61 6.22
CA LEU A 156 -0.61 9.25 4.81
C LEU A 156 -0.38 7.74 4.62
N PRO A 157 -1.19 7.09 3.75
CA PRO A 157 -2.40 7.64 3.16
C PRO A 157 -3.55 7.73 4.16
N SER A 158 -4.49 8.62 3.90
CA SER A 158 -5.77 8.69 4.60
C SER A 158 -6.88 8.85 3.58
N SER A 159 -7.97 8.11 3.75
CA SER A 159 -9.06 8.12 2.77
C SER A 159 -10.42 8.28 3.42
N TYR A 160 -11.29 9.02 2.74
CA TYR A 160 -12.63 9.35 3.20
C TYR A 160 -13.64 9.11 2.09
N VAL A 161 -14.70 8.35 2.36
CA VAL A 161 -15.82 8.17 1.43
C VAL A 161 -16.96 9.07 1.84
N ILE A 162 -17.34 9.95 0.95
CA ILE A 162 -18.39 10.95 1.10
C ILE A 162 -19.58 10.50 0.26
N ASP A 163 -20.77 10.48 0.86
CA ASP A 163 -22.01 10.14 0.16
C ASP A 163 -22.54 11.31 -0.69
N ARG A 164 -23.61 11.05 -1.45
CA ARG A 164 -24.24 12.04 -2.36
C ARG A 164 -24.78 13.27 -1.62
N THR A 165 -25.07 13.15 -0.32
CA THR A 165 -25.55 14.25 0.52
C THR A 165 -24.40 15.11 1.07
N GLY A 166 -23.14 14.70 0.84
CA GLY A 166 -21.95 15.40 1.32
C GLY A 166 -21.59 15.03 2.76
N ARG A 167 -21.89 13.81 3.20
CA ARG A 167 -21.49 13.30 4.51
C ARG A 167 -20.39 12.25 4.38
N VAL A 168 -19.36 12.35 5.20
CA VAL A 168 -18.33 11.30 5.31
C VAL A 168 -18.96 10.09 5.99
N ARG A 169 -18.88 8.94 5.31
CA ARG A 169 -19.47 7.66 5.76
C ARG A 169 -18.42 6.63 6.16
N LEU A 170 -17.27 6.66 5.51
CA LEU A 170 -16.17 5.73 5.78
C LEU A 170 -14.86 6.51 5.87
N MET A 171 -13.98 6.07 6.75
CA MET A 171 -12.65 6.65 6.94
C MET A 171 -11.61 5.53 7.08
N TRP A 172 -10.47 5.67 6.38
CA TRP A 172 -9.27 4.84 6.54
C TRP A 172 -8.09 5.71 6.93
N ILE A 173 -7.29 5.22 7.85
CA ILE A 173 -5.97 5.74 8.16
C ILE A 173 -4.96 4.63 7.84
N GLY A 174 -4.15 4.84 6.80
CA GLY A 174 -3.27 3.84 6.20
C GLY A 174 -3.79 3.32 4.86
N GLY A 175 -3.01 2.45 4.20
CA GLY A 175 -3.31 1.95 2.86
C GLY A 175 -4.62 1.17 2.76
N ILE A 176 -5.25 1.21 1.60
CA ILE A 176 -6.49 0.51 1.31
C ILE A 176 -6.22 -0.69 0.39
N SER A 177 -6.57 -1.90 0.83
CA SER A 177 -6.54 -3.07 -0.05
C SER A 177 -7.74 -3.11 -1.00
N LYS A 178 -7.53 -3.76 -2.16
CA LYS A 178 -8.61 -4.04 -3.10
C LYS A 178 -9.79 -4.74 -2.42
N LYS A 179 -9.52 -5.69 -1.53
CA LYS A 179 -10.54 -6.44 -0.79
C LYS A 179 -11.44 -5.52 0.04
N ASN A 180 -10.84 -4.58 0.78
CA ASN A 180 -11.61 -3.68 1.64
C ASN A 180 -12.33 -2.60 0.82
N LEU A 181 -11.69 -2.07 -0.22
CA LEU A 181 -12.32 -1.12 -1.13
C LEU A 181 -13.60 -1.71 -1.77
N GLU A 182 -13.48 -2.92 -2.34
CA GLU A 182 -14.61 -3.63 -2.98
C GLU A 182 -15.68 -4.12 -2.00
N LYS A 183 -15.35 -4.29 -0.74
CA LYS A 183 -16.30 -4.72 0.28
C LYS A 183 -17.18 -3.60 0.80
N TYR A 184 -16.60 -2.40 1.00
CA TYR A 184 -17.30 -1.35 1.77
C TYR A 184 -17.81 -0.19 0.90
N VAL A 185 -17.08 0.25 -0.12
CA VAL A 185 -17.45 1.43 -0.90
C VAL A 185 -18.65 1.21 -1.82
N PRO A 186 -18.85 0.04 -2.45
CA PRO A 186 -20.01 -0.18 -3.33
C PRO A 186 -21.37 -0.01 -2.64
N ASP A 187 -21.46 -0.22 -1.34
CA ASP A 187 -22.72 -0.04 -0.63
C ASP A 187 -23.09 1.45 -0.52
N VAL A 188 -22.08 2.33 -0.28
CA VAL A 188 -22.30 3.79 -0.32
C VAL A 188 -22.64 4.27 -1.74
N ILE A 189 -22.07 3.64 -2.80
CA ILE A 189 -22.37 4.01 -4.20
C ILE A 189 -23.82 3.69 -4.58
N LYS A 190 -24.42 2.66 -3.99
CA LYS A 190 -25.80 2.22 -4.27
C LYS A 190 -26.87 3.08 -3.56
N GLU A 191 -26.50 3.77 -2.48
CA GLU A 191 -27.38 4.71 -1.77
C GLU A 191 -27.64 5.98 -2.62
#